data_ec63d301f3451aec758f98198366a1e5
#
_entry.id   ec63d301f3451aec758f98198366a1e5
#
_cell.length_a   1.000
_cell.length_b   1.000
_cell.length_c   1.000
_cell.angle_alpha   90.00
_cell.angle_beta   90.00
_cell.angle_gamma   90.00
#
_symmetry.space_group_name_H-M   'P 1'
#
loop_
_entity.id
_entity.type
_entity.pdbx_description
1 polymer ?
#
loop_
_entity_poly.entity_id
_entity_poly.type
_entity_poly.pdbx_seq_one_letter_code
_entity_poly.pdbx_strand_id
1 'polypeptide(L)'
;MKWLAECSVAALREALEAVTPELAGYPVTVPGTAGKQDPLWHSGCVPVGDQFFVKFAWSRPAALQLAHEIGVLAALAREPAVPFLPEVVASSTDPLLLITRRVPGASLFDVAGSIDPDRAARQIVRFLAALHHPATRHRVEAAVGPITGPVLPPAMTPTMRDRFGTWIRPDQRRTVIRWCDWADAVLASPGPAVLVHGDFHGNNQVWDRDELRLVMDFATAGAAEPEYELRTFPGPGLGPGLELLTAVMRHYQQATGRQLSADRLMAWHLRQALYDTLWHSEAGIPLNDHRTPPQWVDDLAARFSALSIDPEAPGASQLP
;
A
#
# COMPACT_ATOMS: atom_id res chain seq x y z
N MET A 1 22.59 13.81 1.46
CA MET A 1 22.02 12.47 1.24
C MET A 1 22.82 11.77 0.15
N LYS A 2 23.41 10.62 0.44
CA LYS A 2 24.19 9.80 -0.48
C LYS A 2 23.61 8.38 -0.47
N TRP A 3 23.24 7.87 -1.62
CA TRP A 3 22.72 6.51 -1.80
C TRP A 3 23.79 5.59 -2.39
N LEU A 4 23.53 4.27 -2.46
CA LEU A 4 24.47 3.32 -3.02
C LEU A 4 24.67 3.58 -4.52
N ALA A 5 25.89 3.42 -5.02
CA ALA A 5 26.17 3.58 -6.46
C ALA A 5 25.53 2.46 -7.30
N GLU A 6 25.39 1.28 -6.70
CA GLU A 6 24.88 0.08 -7.35
C GLU A 6 24.19 -0.87 -6.34
N CYS A 7 23.40 -1.80 -6.87
CA CYS A 7 22.82 -2.89 -6.09
C CYS A 7 23.82 -4.07 -6.00
N SER A 8 24.75 -3.98 -5.06
CA SER A 8 25.74 -5.05 -4.86
C SER A 8 25.96 -5.34 -3.37
N VAL A 9 26.41 -6.58 -3.07
CA VAL A 9 26.75 -6.99 -1.69
C VAL A 9 27.91 -6.15 -1.16
N ALA A 10 28.86 -5.79 -2.01
CA ALA A 10 30.04 -5.01 -1.63
C ALA A 10 29.63 -3.59 -1.19
N ALA A 11 28.83 -2.89 -2.03
CA ALA A 11 28.35 -1.56 -1.72
C ALA A 11 27.48 -1.53 -0.44
N LEU A 12 26.64 -2.56 -0.24
CA LEU A 12 25.82 -2.64 0.97
C LEU A 12 26.67 -2.91 2.22
N ARG A 13 27.69 -3.76 2.15
CA ARG A 13 28.59 -3.99 3.29
C ARG A 13 29.38 -2.76 3.67
N GLU A 14 29.92 -2.03 2.70
CA GLU A 14 30.62 -0.75 2.94
C GLU A 14 29.68 0.24 3.65
N ALA A 15 28.43 0.33 3.19
CA ALA A 15 27.45 1.20 3.80
C ALA A 15 27.06 0.75 5.24
N LEU A 16 26.92 -0.56 5.48
CA LEU A 16 26.68 -1.11 6.82
C LEU A 16 27.85 -0.84 7.75
N GLU A 17 29.08 -1.02 7.29
CA GLU A 17 30.29 -0.74 8.08
C GLU A 17 30.36 0.74 8.51
N ALA A 18 29.93 1.64 7.65
CA ALA A 18 29.90 3.07 7.95
C ALA A 18 28.78 3.46 8.97
N VAL A 19 27.64 2.76 8.99
CA VAL A 19 26.45 3.14 9.79
C VAL A 19 26.34 2.29 11.06
N THR A 20 26.57 0.98 10.94
CA THR A 20 26.41 -0.04 12.00
C THR A 20 27.49 -1.12 11.81
N PRO A 21 28.75 -0.83 12.20
CA PRO A 21 29.89 -1.76 11.98
C PRO A 21 29.63 -3.17 12.51
N GLU A 22 28.86 -3.29 13.60
CA GLU A 22 28.49 -4.57 14.21
C GLU A 22 27.62 -5.46 13.29
N LEU A 23 26.97 -4.88 12.29
CA LEU A 23 26.15 -5.63 11.32
C LEU A 23 26.91 -5.98 10.04
N ALA A 24 28.05 -5.36 9.76
CA ALA A 24 28.78 -5.56 8.51
C ALA A 24 29.30 -7.00 8.31
N GLY A 25 29.51 -7.73 9.40
CA GLY A 25 29.96 -9.13 9.39
C GLY A 25 28.83 -10.16 9.18
N TYR A 26 27.56 -9.75 9.22
CA TYR A 26 26.45 -10.68 9.02
C TYR A 26 26.28 -11.08 7.55
N PRO A 27 25.71 -12.26 7.28
CA PRO A 27 25.36 -12.65 5.92
C PRO A 27 24.34 -11.68 5.32
N VAL A 28 24.59 -11.22 4.09
CA VAL A 28 23.67 -10.40 3.30
C VAL A 28 23.57 -10.95 1.89
N THR A 29 22.35 -10.92 1.34
CA THR A 29 22.08 -11.28 -0.05
C THR A 29 21.26 -10.17 -0.66
N VAL A 30 21.76 -9.53 -1.71
CA VAL A 30 21.01 -8.50 -2.43
C VAL A 30 20.11 -9.12 -3.50
N PRO A 31 18.90 -8.58 -3.73
CA PRO A 31 18.04 -9.06 -4.78
C PRO A 31 18.65 -8.77 -6.16
N GLY A 32 18.35 -9.62 -7.12
CA GLY A 32 18.66 -9.34 -8.53
C GLY A 32 17.94 -8.06 -9.00
N THR A 33 18.55 -7.35 -9.93
CA THR A 33 17.97 -6.13 -10.53
C THR A 33 17.12 -6.41 -11.76
N ALA A 34 17.02 -7.67 -12.18
CA ALA A 34 16.20 -8.08 -13.32
C ALA A 34 14.74 -7.62 -13.16
N GLY A 35 14.20 -6.96 -14.17
CA GLY A 35 12.83 -6.42 -14.14
C GLY A 35 12.68 -5.03 -13.49
N LYS A 36 13.69 -4.51 -12.81
CA LYS A 36 13.68 -3.18 -12.21
C LYS A 36 14.21 -2.12 -13.18
N GLN A 37 13.48 -1.85 -14.24
CA GLN A 37 13.89 -0.84 -15.23
C GLN A 37 13.54 0.59 -14.78
N ASP A 38 12.44 0.76 -14.04
CA ASP A 38 12.04 2.06 -13.52
C ASP A 38 12.93 2.46 -12.32
N PRO A 39 13.60 3.62 -12.36
CA PRO A 39 14.43 4.13 -11.26
C PRO A 39 13.71 4.29 -9.91
N LEU A 40 12.40 4.42 -9.89
CA LEU A 40 11.61 4.42 -8.65
C LEU A 40 11.72 3.08 -7.88
N TRP A 41 11.89 1.97 -8.59
CA TRP A 41 12.04 0.63 -8.03
C TRP A 41 13.49 0.23 -7.76
N HIS A 42 14.44 1.14 -7.94
CA HIS A 42 15.84 0.90 -7.61
C HIS A 42 16.09 1.00 -6.10
N SER A 43 15.36 0.19 -5.34
CA SER A 43 15.51 -0.01 -3.90
C SER A 43 15.47 -1.50 -3.57
N GLY A 44 16.06 -1.84 -2.44
CA GLY A 44 16.06 -3.20 -1.92
C GLY A 44 15.79 -3.21 -0.41
N CYS A 45 15.17 -4.29 0.05
CA CYS A 45 15.05 -4.62 1.45
C CYS A 45 15.59 -6.03 1.62
N VAL A 46 16.64 -6.19 2.42
CA VAL A 46 17.35 -7.45 2.58
C VAL A 46 17.49 -7.84 4.05
N PRO A 47 17.41 -9.14 4.38
CA PRO A 47 17.76 -9.60 5.72
C PRO A 47 19.24 -9.45 5.97
N VAL A 48 19.59 -9.05 7.19
CA VAL A 48 20.95 -9.03 7.71
C VAL A 48 20.97 -9.88 8.98
N GLY A 49 21.60 -11.04 8.88
CA GLY A 49 21.41 -12.10 9.86
C GLY A 49 19.93 -12.48 9.99
N ASP A 50 19.58 -12.97 11.20
CA ASP A 50 18.19 -13.40 11.49
C ASP A 50 17.34 -12.31 12.18
N GLN A 51 17.93 -11.17 12.51
CA GLN A 51 17.34 -10.18 13.41
C GLN A 51 16.97 -8.85 12.74
N PHE A 52 17.50 -8.55 11.56
CA PHE A 52 17.38 -7.23 10.97
C PHE A 52 16.97 -7.29 9.50
N PHE A 53 16.33 -6.21 9.06
CA PHE A 53 16.17 -5.87 7.65
C PHE A 53 16.87 -4.55 7.38
N VAL A 54 17.50 -4.45 6.21
CA VAL A 54 18.12 -3.23 5.73
C VAL A 54 17.46 -2.82 4.42
N LYS A 55 16.89 -1.62 4.41
CA LYS A 55 16.42 -0.93 3.21
C LYS A 55 17.50 0.01 2.69
N PHE A 56 17.71 0.01 1.38
CA PHE A 56 18.68 0.85 0.67
C PHE A 56 18.17 1.19 -0.72
N ALA A 57 18.78 2.19 -1.36
CA ALA A 57 18.44 2.62 -2.70
C ALA A 57 19.71 2.83 -3.54
N TRP A 58 19.61 2.67 -4.88
CA TRP A 58 20.70 2.91 -5.83
C TRP A 58 20.27 3.81 -7.00
N SER A 59 19.21 4.60 -6.82
CA SER A 59 18.81 5.69 -7.71
C SER A 59 18.31 6.87 -6.89
N ARG A 60 18.34 8.05 -7.49
CA ARG A 60 17.83 9.26 -6.84
C ARG A 60 16.33 9.18 -6.50
N PRO A 61 15.43 8.75 -7.41
CA PRO A 61 14.02 8.64 -7.08
C PRO A 61 13.74 7.70 -5.90
N ALA A 62 14.31 6.50 -5.90
CA ALA A 62 14.17 5.54 -4.81
C ALA A 62 14.80 6.06 -3.49
N ALA A 63 15.90 6.80 -3.57
CA ALA A 63 16.51 7.41 -2.40
C ALA A 63 15.63 8.50 -1.77
N LEU A 64 14.91 9.29 -2.57
CA LEU A 64 13.95 10.26 -2.05
C LEU A 64 12.79 9.58 -1.33
N GLN A 65 12.29 8.47 -1.85
CA GLN A 65 11.25 7.67 -1.18
C GLN A 65 11.75 7.08 0.14
N LEU A 66 12.96 6.53 0.17
CA LEU A 66 13.53 5.97 1.41
C LEU A 66 13.81 7.06 2.46
N ALA A 67 14.28 8.23 2.05
CA ALA A 67 14.46 9.36 2.96
C ALA A 67 13.12 9.86 3.52
N HIS A 68 12.07 9.88 2.70
CA HIS A 68 10.71 10.18 3.13
C HIS A 68 10.23 9.17 4.16
N GLU A 69 10.37 7.86 3.90
CA GLU A 69 10.00 6.79 4.83
C GLU A 69 10.70 6.93 6.18
N ILE A 70 12.01 7.22 6.20
CA ILE A 70 12.76 7.45 7.44
C ILE A 70 12.15 8.59 8.24
N GLY A 71 11.85 9.71 7.59
CA GLY A 71 11.24 10.89 8.24
C GLY A 71 9.83 10.60 8.77
N VAL A 72 9.01 9.89 8.00
CA VAL A 72 7.66 9.46 8.40
C VAL A 72 7.73 8.56 9.62
N LEU A 73 8.54 7.49 9.60
CA LEU A 73 8.69 6.57 10.72
C LEU A 73 9.17 7.27 12.00
N ALA A 74 10.14 8.18 11.88
CA ALA A 74 10.62 8.97 13.01
C ALA A 74 9.52 9.86 13.61
N ALA A 75 8.61 10.39 12.79
CA ALA A 75 7.49 11.19 13.26
C ALA A 75 6.38 10.32 13.89
N LEU A 76 6.09 9.16 13.32
CA LEU A 76 5.07 8.22 13.80
C LEU A 76 5.46 7.56 15.14
N ALA A 77 6.75 7.37 15.38
CA ALA A 77 7.26 6.79 16.63
C ALA A 77 7.16 7.74 17.84
N ARG A 78 6.92 9.05 17.62
CA ARG A 78 6.76 10.02 18.72
C ARG A 78 5.41 9.84 19.40
N GLU A 79 5.36 10.14 20.71
CA GLU A 79 4.14 10.02 21.50
C GLU A 79 3.02 11.04 21.10
N PRO A 80 1.76 10.62 21.02
CA PRO A 80 1.31 9.22 21.07
C PRO A 80 1.72 8.44 19.82
N ALA A 81 2.47 7.36 20.02
CA ALA A 81 2.99 6.56 18.92
C ALA A 81 1.86 5.81 18.19
N VAL A 82 1.98 5.70 16.87
CA VAL A 82 1.13 4.82 16.07
C VAL A 82 1.53 3.37 16.38
N PRO A 83 0.57 2.45 16.64
CA PRO A 83 0.90 1.06 16.95
C PRO A 83 1.44 0.30 15.73
N PHE A 84 2.10 -0.82 15.98
CA PHE A 84 2.58 -1.77 14.95
C PHE A 84 3.59 -1.20 13.95
N LEU A 85 4.35 -0.20 14.35
CA LEU A 85 5.42 0.36 13.52
C LEU A 85 6.66 -0.53 13.52
N PRO A 86 7.50 -0.47 12.46
CA PRO A 86 8.84 -1.02 12.48
C PRO A 86 9.68 -0.41 13.61
N GLU A 87 10.37 -1.25 14.38
CA GLU A 87 11.40 -0.78 15.29
C GLU A 87 12.63 -0.36 14.48
N VAL A 88 12.86 0.94 14.37
CA VAL A 88 14.04 1.48 13.69
C VAL A 88 15.24 1.33 14.63
N VAL A 89 16.19 0.50 14.23
CA VAL A 89 17.45 0.25 14.96
C VAL A 89 18.48 1.32 14.64
N ALA A 90 18.59 1.67 13.35
CA ALA A 90 19.43 2.74 12.88
C ALA A 90 18.90 3.32 11.55
N SER A 91 19.22 4.55 11.28
CA SER A 91 19.01 5.18 9.99
C SER A 91 20.12 6.18 9.71
N SER A 92 20.47 6.34 8.45
CA SER A 92 21.49 7.30 8.01
C SER A 92 21.06 7.95 6.70
N THR A 93 21.53 9.16 6.46
CA THR A 93 21.39 9.85 5.17
C THR A 93 22.68 9.86 4.36
N ASP A 94 23.80 9.42 4.94
CA ASP A 94 25.10 9.32 4.27
C ASP A 94 25.97 8.20 4.88
N PRO A 95 25.97 6.98 4.31
CA PRO A 95 25.11 6.50 3.21
C PRO A 95 23.65 6.33 3.66
N LEU A 96 22.71 6.44 2.70
CA LEU A 96 21.29 6.34 2.97
C LEU A 96 20.89 4.89 3.22
N LEU A 97 20.56 4.58 4.48
CA LEU A 97 20.11 3.27 4.94
C LEU A 97 18.99 3.42 5.97
N LEU A 98 18.09 2.46 6.00
CA LEU A 98 17.12 2.24 7.07
C LEU A 98 17.28 0.81 7.57
N ILE A 99 17.57 0.65 8.86
CA ILE A 99 17.75 -0.65 9.52
C ILE A 99 16.61 -0.82 10.52
N THR A 100 15.85 -1.88 10.34
CA THR A 100 14.73 -2.21 11.21
C THR A 100 14.90 -3.60 11.82
N ARG A 101 14.31 -3.80 13.00
CA ARG A 101 14.25 -5.13 13.61
C ARG A 101 13.30 -6.03 12.83
N ARG A 102 13.74 -7.25 12.57
CA ARG A 102 12.91 -8.29 11.97
C ARG A 102 11.85 -8.75 12.97
N VAL A 103 10.60 -8.75 12.54
CA VAL A 103 9.48 -9.30 13.29
C VAL A 103 9.11 -10.64 12.67
N PRO A 104 9.10 -11.75 13.44
CA PRO A 104 8.65 -13.03 12.93
C PRO A 104 7.15 -13.02 12.69
N GLY A 105 6.71 -13.77 11.67
CA GLY A 105 5.31 -13.87 11.27
C GLY A 105 5.17 -14.13 9.78
N ALA A 106 3.94 -14.09 9.31
CA ALA A 106 3.57 -14.27 7.91
C ALA A 106 2.76 -13.07 7.41
N SER A 107 2.64 -12.92 6.09
CA SER A 107 1.82 -11.85 5.52
C SER A 107 0.33 -12.09 5.80
N LEU A 108 -0.48 -11.04 5.77
CA LEU A 108 -1.93 -11.22 5.83
C LEU A 108 -2.43 -12.16 4.73
N PHE A 109 -1.83 -12.14 3.55
CA PHE A 109 -2.21 -13.03 2.45
C PHE A 109 -2.00 -14.50 2.80
N ASP A 110 -0.93 -14.83 3.53
CA ASP A 110 -0.63 -16.21 3.91
C ASP A 110 -1.54 -16.73 5.03
N VAL A 111 -2.05 -15.84 5.89
CA VAL A 111 -2.84 -16.21 7.07
C VAL A 111 -4.34 -15.89 6.94
N ALA A 112 -4.77 -15.21 5.88
CA ALA A 112 -6.14 -14.71 5.73
C ALA A 112 -7.23 -15.79 5.90
N GLY A 113 -6.94 -17.03 5.50
CA GLY A 113 -7.87 -18.16 5.65
C GLY A 113 -7.98 -18.74 7.07
N SER A 114 -7.12 -18.31 8.00
CA SER A 114 -7.02 -18.87 9.36
C SER A 114 -7.30 -17.86 10.48
N ILE A 115 -7.32 -16.56 10.17
CA ILE A 115 -7.57 -15.51 11.18
C ILE A 115 -9.05 -15.23 11.37
N ASP A 116 -9.43 -14.84 12.57
CA ASP A 116 -10.76 -14.31 12.87
C ASP A 116 -10.92 -12.90 12.28
N PRO A 117 -11.83 -12.68 11.31
CA PRO A 117 -11.96 -11.40 10.62
C PRO A 117 -12.32 -10.24 11.55
N ASP A 118 -13.14 -10.48 12.58
CA ASP A 118 -13.58 -9.44 13.49
C ASP A 118 -12.44 -9.01 14.45
N ARG A 119 -11.68 -9.98 14.96
CA ARG A 119 -10.49 -9.72 15.78
C ARG A 119 -9.40 -9.01 14.98
N ALA A 120 -9.15 -9.44 13.74
CA ALA A 120 -8.20 -8.81 12.85
C ALA A 120 -8.61 -7.37 12.52
N ALA A 121 -9.88 -7.14 12.21
CA ALA A 121 -10.41 -5.81 11.92
C ALA A 121 -10.19 -4.82 13.07
N ARG A 122 -10.39 -5.23 14.33
CA ARG A 122 -10.11 -4.36 15.49
C ARG A 122 -8.66 -3.91 15.56
N GLN A 123 -7.71 -4.77 15.26
CA GLN A 123 -6.27 -4.43 15.30
C GLN A 123 -5.89 -3.51 14.14
N ILE A 124 -6.39 -3.81 12.94
CA ILE A 124 -6.22 -2.96 11.76
C ILE A 124 -6.79 -1.57 12.03
N VAL A 125 -7.99 -1.49 12.59
CA VAL A 125 -8.62 -0.20 12.91
C VAL A 125 -7.88 0.55 14.01
N ARG A 126 -7.31 -0.15 15.00
CA ARG A 126 -6.43 0.49 15.98
C ARG A 126 -5.24 1.19 15.32
N PHE A 127 -4.65 0.56 14.31
CA PHE A 127 -3.58 1.17 13.50
C PHE A 127 -4.11 2.36 12.69
N LEU A 128 -5.17 2.14 11.88
CA LEU A 128 -5.72 3.15 10.99
C LEU A 128 -6.26 4.38 11.74
N ALA A 129 -6.95 4.20 12.87
CA ALA A 129 -7.46 5.30 13.66
C ALA A 129 -6.34 6.19 14.24
N ALA A 130 -5.22 5.57 14.65
CA ALA A 130 -4.06 6.30 15.12
C ALA A 130 -3.32 7.02 13.97
N LEU A 131 -3.18 6.36 12.82
CA LEU A 131 -2.55 6.93 11.63
C LEU A 131 -3.36 8.10 11.07
N HIS A 132 -4.68 7.92 10.93
CA HIS A 132 -5.59 8.91 10.35
C HIS A 132 -5.93 10.07 11.30
N HIS A 133 -5.43 10.04 12.54
CA HIS A 133 -5.70 11.13 13.50
C HIS A 133 -5.05 12.44 13.02
N PRO A 134 -5.76 13.58 13.05
CA PRO A 134 -5.24 14.86 12.54
C PRO A 134 -3.90 15.28 13.16
N ALA A 135 -3.69 15.05 14.46
CA ALA A 135 -2.43 15.35 15.12
C ALA A 135 -1.26 14.50 14.58
N THR A 136 -1.51 13.27 14.16
CA THR A 136 -0.50 12.40 13.53
C THR A 136 -0.08 12.98 12.19
N ARG A 137 -1.02 13.40 11.36
CA ARG A 137 -0.73 14.07 10.09
C ARG A 137 0.12 15.33 10.32
N HIS A 138 -0.27 16.21 11.24
CA HIS A 138 0.49 17.42 11.52
C HIS A 138 1.93 17.14 11.97
N ARG A 139 2.15 16.10 12.79
CA ARG A 139 3.50 15.69 13.20
C ARG A 139 4.36 15.25 12.03
N VAL A 140 3.78 14.46 11.12
CA VAL A 140 4.48 14.01 9.91
C VAL A 140 4.79 15.18 9.00
N GLU A 141 3.82 16.05 8.71
CA GLU A 141 4.03 17.26 7.90
C GLU A 141 5.10 18.19 8.49
N ALA A 142 5.17 18.29 9.81
CA ALA A 142 6.22 19.07 10.50
C ALA A 142 7.62 18.43 10.34
N ALA A 143 7.70 17.12 10.18
CA ALA A 143 8.96 16.39 10.06
C ALA A 143 9.49 16.28 8.61
N VAL A 144 8.59 16.04 7.65
CA VAL A 144 8.98 15.76 6.25
C VAL A 144 8.53 16.85 5.26
N GLY A 145 7.86 17.89 5.75
CA GLY A 145 7.23 18.92 4.90
C GLY A 145 5.82 18.53 4.45
N PRO A 146 5.20 19.37 3.63
CA PRO A 146 3.86 19.11 3.10
C PRO A 146 3.81 17.77 2.39
N ILE A 147 2.87 16.92 2.81
CA ILE A 147 2.64 15.62 2.19
C ILE A 147 1.53 15.74 1.13
N THR A 148 1.83 15.27 -0.06
CA THR A 148 0.86 15.10 -1.14
C THR A 148 0.49 13.64 -1.27
N GLY A 149 -0.77 13.36 -1.58
CA GLY A 149 -1.20 11.97 -1.77
C GLY A 149 -0.73 11.40 -3.11
N PRO A 150 -0.52 10.09 -3.17
CA PRO A 150 -0.43 9.38 -4.43
C PRO A 150 -1.83 9.34 -5.04
N VAL A 151 -2.17 10.31 -5.85
CA VAL A 151 -3.45 10.35 -6.54
C VAL A 151 -3.24 9.80 -7.94
N LEU A 152 -3.94 8.71 -8.28
CA LEU A 152 -4.09 8.33 -9.68
C LEU A 152 -4.90 9.44 -10.36
N PRO A 153 -4.30 10.23 -11.27
CA PRO A 153 -4.99 11.36 -11.87
C PRO A 153 -6.26 10.90 -12.61
N PRO A 154 -7.38 11.61 -12.53
CA PRO A 154 -8.57 11.31 -13.32
C PRO A 154 -8.28 11.18 -14.81
N ALA A 155 -7.34 11.98 -15.31
CA ALA A 155 -6.90 11.93 -16.71
C ALA A 155 -6.32 10.58 -17.16
N MET A 156 -5.90 9.73 -16.23
CA MET A 156 -5.42 8.38 -16.56
C MET A 156 -6.55 7.37 -16.78
N THR A 157 -7.74 7.60 -16.23
CA THR A 157 -8.87 6.66 -16.36
C THR A 157 -9.24 6.36 -17.81
N PRO A 158 -9.38 7.33 -18.75
CA PRO A 158 -9.64 7.02 -20.15
C PRO A 158 -8.57 6.14 -20.79
N THR A 159 -7.29 6.43 -20.53
CA THR A 159 -6.19 5.62 -21.06
C THR A 159 -6.21 4.19 -20.50
N MET A 160 -6.41 4.04 -19.20
CA MET A 160 -6.52 2.72 -18.56
C MET A 160 -7.72 1.94 -19.12
N ARG A 161 -8.88 2.57 -19.24
CA ARG A 161 -10.09 2.00 -19.79
C ARG A 161 -9.90 1.47 -21.22
N ASP A 162 -9.30 2.27 -22.08
CA ASP A 162 -9.13 1.92 -23.48
C ASP A 162 -8.15 0.75 -23.65
N ARG A 163 -7.05 0.75 -22.92
CA ARG A 163 -6.05 -0.33 -22.94
C ARG A 163 -6.60 -1.62 -22.32
N PHE A 164 -7.20 -1.54 -21.15
CA PHE A 164 -7.79 -2.67 -20.46
C PHE A 164 -8.89 -3.32 -21.29
N GLY A 165 -9.68 -2.54 -22.01
CA GLY A 165 -10.73 -2.99 -22.90
C GLY A 165 -10.26 -3.95 -24.00
N THR A 166 -8.97 -4.00 -24.32
CA THR A 166 -8.40 -4.98 -25.27
C THR A 166 -8.13 -6.35 -24.66
N TRP A 167 -8.09 -6.48 -23.31
CA TRP A 167 -7.69 -7.68 -22.58
C TRP A 167 -8.86 -8.44 -21.93
N ILE A 168 -10.02 -7.79 -21.88
CA ILE A 168 -11.24 -8.39 -21.31
C ILE A 168 -12.16 -8.94 -22.40
N ARG A 169 -13.14 -9.74 -21.99
CA ARG A 169 -14.14 -10.28 -22.93
C ARG A 169 -14.99 -9.15 -23.54
N PRO A 170 -15.44 -9.31 -24.79
CA PRO A 170 -16.28 -8.30 -25.46
C PRO A 170 -17.57 -7.93 -24.70
N ASP A 171 -18.19 -8.90 -24.01
CA ASP A 171 -19.38 -8.70 -23.17
C ASP A 171 -19.08 -7.82 -21.94
N GLN A 172 -17.89 -7.90 -21.38
CA GLN A 172 -17.45 -7.11 -20.22
C GLN A 172 -17.11 -5.65 -20.55
N ARG A 173 -16.75 -5.34 -21.80
CA ARG A 173 -16.24 -4.00 -22.18
C ARG A 173 -17.19 -2.86 -21.83
N ARG A 174 -18.49 -3.03 -22.16
CA ARG A 174 -19.49 -2.00 -21.87
C ARG A 174 -19.66 -1.78 -20.37
N THR A 175 -19.66 -2.84 -19.61
CA THR A 175 -19.75 -2.82 -18.14
C THR A 175 -18.56 -2.07 -17.53
N VAL A 176 -17.34 -2.42 -17.92
CA VAL A 176 -16.12 -1.75 -17.41
C VAL A 176 -16.09 -0.27 -17.77
N ILE A 177 -16.53 0.10 -18.97
CA ILE A 177 -16.63 1.53 -19.35
C ILE A 177 -17.56 2.28 -18.39
N ARG A 178 -18.77 1.74 -18.13
CA ARG A 178 -19.73 2.35 -17.20
C ARG A 178 -19.18 2.45 -15.77
N TRP A 179 -18.47 1.41 -15.32
CA TRP A 179 -17.83 1.43 -14.00
C TRP A 179 -16.74 2.50 -13.90
N CYS A 180 -15.97 2.71 -14.96
CA CYS A 180 -14.98 3.79 -15.00
C CYS A 180 -15.65 5.17 -14.94
N ASP A 181 -16.72 5.38 -15.72
CA ASP A 181 -17.47 6.64 -15.72
C ASP A 181 -18.11 6.90 -14.35
N TRP A 182 -18.67 5.86 -13.72
CA TRP A 182 -19.19 5.92 -12.35
C TRP A 182 -18.07 6.25 -11.33
N ALA A 183 -16.93 5.59 -11.39
CA ALA A 183 -15.83 5.85 -10.47
C ALA A 183 -15.29 7.28 -10.60
N ASP A 184 -15.22 7.81 -11.83
CA ASP A 184 -14.80 9.19 -12.05
C ASP A 184 -15.82 10.19 -11.47
N ALA A 185 -17.11 9.91 -11.60
CA ALA A 185 -18.17 10.73 -10.99
C ALA A 185 -18.10 10.70 -9.45
N VAL A 186 -17.97 9.50 -8.85
CA VAL A 186 -17.85 9.33 -7.39
C VAL A 186 -16.61 10.05 -6.83
N LEU A 187 -15.51 10.06 -7.56
CA LEU A 187 -14.24 10.65 -7.15
C LEU A 187 -14.00 12.07 -7.66
N ALA A 188 -14.99 12.68 -8.33
CA ALA A 188 -14.88 14.04 -8.88
C ALA A 188 -14.58 15.09 -7.81
N SER A 189 -15.12 14.91 -6.60
CA SER A 189 -14.83 15.77 -5.46
C SER A 189 -13.98 15.03 -4.46
N PRO A 190 -12.81 15.56 -4.06
CA PRO A 190 -11.96 14.91 -3.08
C PRO A 190 -12.63 14.85 -1.70
N GLY A 191 -12.47 13.74 -1.01
CA GLY A 191 -12.82 13.60 0.41
C GLY A 191 -11.83 14.32 1.33
N PRO A 192 -12.17 14.50 2.62
CA PRO A 192 -11.26 15.10 3.59
C PRO A 192 -10.03 14.21 3.80
N ALA A 193 -8.86 14.80 3.56
CA ALA A 193 -7.60 14.07 3.58
C ALA A 193 -7.11 13.80 5.02
N VAL A 194 -6.62 12.58 5.24
CA VAL A 194 -5.89 12.12 6.43
C VAL A 194 -4.47 11.71 6.02
N LEU A 195 -3.62 11.38 6.98
CA LEU A 195 -2.38 10.68 6.67
C LEU A 195 -2.71 9.23 6.35
N VAL A 196 -2.35 8.75 5.17
CA VAL A 196 -2.48 7.36 4.76
C VAL A 196 -1.10 6.70 4.67
N HIS A 197 -1.05 5.39 4.84
CA HIS A 197 0.13 4.57 4.55
C HIS A 197 0.43 4.59 3.04
N GLY A 198 -0.62 4.60 2.22
CA GLY A 198 -0.54 4.72 0.78
C GLY A 198 -0.31 3.41 0.03
N ASP A 199 0.12 2.34 0.73
CA ASP A 199 0.30 1.00 0.15
C ASP A 199 -0.10 -0.10 1.16
N PHE A 200 -1.30 0.03 1.74
CA PHE A 200 -1.81 -0.80 2.84
C PHE A 200 -2.40 -2.13 2.33
N HIS A 201 -1.60 -2.94 1.67
CA HIS A 201 -1.98 -4.29 1.24
C HIS A 201 -1.47 -5.39 2.20
N GLY A 202 -1.94 -6.62 1.99
CA GLY A 202 -1.66 -7.72 2.91
C GLY A 202 -0.19 -8.11 3.06
N ASN A 203 0.66 -7.91 2.04
CA ASN A 203 2.10 -8.19 2.14
C ASN A 203 2.85 -7.17 3.01
N ASN A 204 2.29 -5.98 3.23
CA ASN A 204 2.86 -4.96 4.09
C ASN A 204 2.42 -5.09 5.55
N GLN A 205 1.78 -6.20 5.90
CA GLN A 205 1.32 -6.53 7.24
C GLN A 205 1.90 -7.87 7.68
N VAL A 206 2.56 -7.90 8.84
CA VAL A 206 3.09 -9.14 9.43
C VAL A 206 2.19 -9.57 10.58
N TRP A 207 1.73 -10.80 10.51
CA TRP A 207 0.84 -11.43 11.47
C TRP A 207 1.51 -12.63 12.12
N ASP A 208 1.30 -12.80 13.42
CA ASP A 208 1.66 -13.99 14.18
C ASP A 208 0.37 -14.55 14.79
N ARG A 209 -0.12 -15.66 14.23
CA ARG A 209 -1.46 -16.19 14.50
C ARG A 209 -2.52 -15.11 14.22
N ASP A 210 -3.34 -14.74 15.21
CA ASP A 210 -4.39 -13.71 15.11
C ASP A 210 -3.93 -12.31 15.53
N GLU A 211 -2.61 -12.07 15.64
CA GLU A 211 -2.07 -10.79 16.11
C GLU A 211 -1.33 -10.07 15.00
N LEU A 212 -1.75 -8.83 14.72
CA LEU A 212 -0.99 -7.90 13.88
C LEU A 212 0.25 -7.48 14.65
N ARG A 213 1.43 -7.79 14.11
CA ARG A 213 2.72 -7.52 14.73
C ARG A 213 3.40 -6.29 14.15
N LEU A 214 3.21 -6.05 12.85
CA LEU A 214 3.93 -5.02 12.13
C LEU A 214 3.15 -4.57 10.89
N VAL A 215 3.17 -3.27 10.63
CA VAL A 215 2.86 -2.65 9.34
C VAL A 215 4.14 -2.01 8.83
N MET A 216 4.56 -2.33 7.61
CA MET A 216 5.83 -1.91 7.03
C MET A 216 5.65 -1.20 5.68
N ASP A 217 6.72 -0.58 5.18
CA ASP A 217 6.79 0.08 3.88
C ASP A 217 5.99 1.39 3.76
N PHE A 218 6.43 2.39 4.54
CA PHE A 218 5.83 3.74 4.56
C PHE A 218 6.38 4.67 3.45
N ALA A 219 7.04 4.12 2.43
CA ALA A 219 7.66 4.91 1.36
C ALA A 219 6.65 5.77 0.57
N THR A 220 5.38 5.36 0.54
CA THR A 220 4.27 6.03 -0.14
C THR A 220 3.32 6.75 0.81
N ALA A 221 3.68 6.86 2.11
CA ALA A 221 2.83 7.55 3.07
C ALA A 221 2.57 9.00 2.65
N GLY A 222 1.30 9.40 2.67
CA GLY A 222 0.90 10.68 2.11
C GLY A 222 -0.46 11.16 2.60
N ALA A 223 -1.02 12.18 1.96
CA ALA A 223 -2.32 12.75 2.30
C ALA A 223 -3.38 12.28 1.30
N ALA A 224 -4.34 11.47 1.74
CA ALA A 224 -5.48 11.05 0.94
C ALA A 224 -6.70 10.83 1.84
N GLU A 225 -7.86 10.55 1.23
CA GLU A 225 -9.04 10.16 2.00
C GLU A 225 -8.89 8.74 2.56
N PRO A 226 -9.51 8.39 3.70
CA PRO A 226 -9.40 7.06 4.31
C PRO A 226 -9.83 5.93 3.39
N GLU A 227 -10.79 6.15 2.49
CA GLU A 227 -11.24 5.17 1.52
C GLU A 227 -10.12 4.76 0.54
N TYR A 228 -9.23 5.70 0.21
CA TYR A 228 -8.03 5.43 -0.59
C TYR A 228 -7.10 4.43 0.08
N GLU A 229 -6.97 4.46 1.41
CA GLU A 229 -6.15 3.52 2.17
C GLU A 229 -6.55 2.06 1.93
N LEU A 230 -7.85 1.81 1.87
CA LEU A 230 -8.40 0.46 1.74
C LEU A 230 -8.55 -0.03 0.29
N ARG A 231 -8.09 0.73 -0.71
CA ARG A 231 -8.24 0.39 -2.13
C ARG A 231 -7.58 -0.93 -2.53
N THR A 232 -6.51 -1.31 -1.84
CA THR A 232 -5.78 -2.57 -2.07
C THR A 232 -6.04 -3.60 -0.98
N PHE A 233 -6.94 -3.30 -0.03
CA PHE A 233 -7.15 -4.13 1.14
C PHE A 233 -8.41 -5.02 1.01
N PRO A 234 -8.37 -6.24 1.50
CA PRO A 234 -7.21 -7.00 2.00
C PRO A 234 -6.27 -7.45 0.89
N GLY A 235 -6.66 -7.31 -0.34
CA GLY A 235 -6.00 -7.66 -1.58
C GLY A 235 -6.99 -8.23 -2.57
N PRO A 236 -6.67 -8.22 -3.87
CA PRO A 236 -7.49 -8.84 -4.88
C PRO A 236 -7.53 -10.36 -4.67
N GLY A 237 -8.71 -10.98 -4.85
CA GLY A 237 -8.86 -12.43 -4.92
C GLY A 237 -8.89 -13.21 -3.62
N LEU A 238 -8.86 -12.56 -2.48
CA LEU A 238 -8.97 -13.27 -1.19
C LEU A 238 -10.45 -13.54 -0.85
N GLY A 239 -10.84 -14.81 -0.86
CA GLY A 239 -12.21 -15.25 -0.53
C GLY A 239 -12.76 -14.68 0.79
N PRO A 240 -12.04 -14.74 1.93
CA PRO A 240 -12.47 -14.13 3.19
C PRO A 240 -12.29 -12.62 3.24
N GLY A 241 -11.72 -12.00 2.21
CA GLY A 241 -11.36 -10.60 2.19
C GLY A 241 -12.53 -9.64 2.36
N LEU A 242 -13.70 -9.98 1.89
CA LEU A 242 -14.88 -9.13 2.00
C LEU A 242 -15.42 -9.07 3.43
N GLU A 243 -15.41 -10.19 4.17
CA GLU A 243 -15.81 -10.20 5.58
C GLU A 243 -14.88 -9.34 6.42
N LEU A 244 -13.57 -9.46 6.18
CA LEU A 244 -12.57 -8.63 6.85
C LEU A 244 -12.76 -7.15 6.50
N LEU A 245 -12.97 -6.81 5.22
CA LEU A 245 -13.19 -5.44 4.78
C LEU A 245 -14.43 -4.82 5.44
N THR A 246 -15.55 -5.53 5.43
CA THR A 246 -16.80 -5.04 6.05
C THR A 246 -16.66 -4.89 7.57
N ALA A 247 -15.93 -5.79 8.23
CA ALA A 247 -15.60 -5.67 9.65
C ALA A 247 -14.71 -4.44 9.92
N VAL A 248 -13.69 -4.19 9.08
CA VAL A 248 -12.84 -2.99 9.18
C VAL A 248 -13.68 -1.72 9.03
N MET A 249 -14.55 -1.62 8.04
CA MET A 249 -15.42 -0.45 7.84
C MET A 249 -16.30 -0.18 9.06
N ARG A 250 -16.93 -1.23 9.62
CA ARG A 250 -17.77 -1.13 10.82
C ARG A 250 -16.98 -0.66 12.04
N HIS A 251 -15.84 -1.29 12.34
CA HIS A 251 -15.01 -0.92 13.48
C HIS A 251 -14.37 0.46 13.31
N TYR A 252 -14.02 0.85 12.08
CA TYR A 252 -13.50 2.18 11.80
C TYR A 252 -14.51 3.28 12.14
N GLN A 253 -15.77 3.10 11.75
CA GLN A 253 -16.85 4.01 12.14
C GLN A 253 -17.01 4.09 13.66
N GLN A 254 -16.96 2.96 14.35
CA GLN A 254 -17.06 2.91 15.82
C GLN A 254 -15.90 3.64 16.51
N ALA A 255 -14.69 3.49 16.00
CA ALA A 255 -13.49 4.05 16.62
C ALA A 255 -13.30 5.55 16.32
N THR A 256 -13.70 6.01 15.13
CA THR A 256 -13.42 7.37 14.66
C THR A 256 -14.66 8.26 14.57
N GLY A 257 -15.86 7.69 14.65
CA GLY A 257 -17.14 8.37 14.38
C GLY A 257 -17.38 8.66 12.90
N ARG A 258 -16.44 8.31 12.00
CA ARG A 258 -16.54 8.52 10.56
C ARG A 258 -16.95 7.25 9.84
N GLN A 259 -18.01 7.33 9.05
CA GLN A 259 -18.41 6.26 8.15
C GLN A 259 -17.57 6.33 6.87
N LEU A 260 -16.99 5.20 6.48
CA LEU A 260 -16.35 5.05 5.16
C LEU A 260 -17.42 4.84 4.09
N SER A 261 -17.27 5.54 2.97
CA SER A 261 -18.16 5.37 1.82
C SER A 261 -17.75 4.12 1.03
N ALA A 262 -18.66 3.14 0.94
CA ALA A 262 -18.43 1.95 0.13
C ALA A 262 -18.24 2.29 -1.35
N ASP A 263 -18.99 3.27 -1.88
CA ASP A 263 -18.86 3.75 -3.27
C ASP A 263 -17.46 4.30 -3.53
N ARG A 264 -16.95 5.19 -2.66
CA ARG A 264 -15.61 5.77 -2.82
C ARG A 264 -14.52 4.73 -2.70
N LEU A 265 -14.65 3.80 -1.74
CA LEU A 265 -13.72 2.70 -1.57
C LEU A 265 -13.65 1.83 -2.84
N MET A 266 -14.80 1.44 -3.38
CA MET A 266 -14.85 0.61 -4.59
C MET A 266 -14.43 1.39 -5.85
N ALA A 267 -14.68 2.69 -5.92
CA ALA A 267 -14.18 3.52 -7.02
C ALA A 267 -12.64 3.59 -7.01
N TRP A 268 -12.01 3.77 -5.85
CA TRP A 268 -10.57 3.68 -5.69
C TRP A 268 -10.03 2.29 -5.99
N HIS A 269 -10.72 1.24 -5.51
CA HIS A 269 -10.36 -0.14 -5.77
C HIS A 269 -10.38 -0.46 -7.28
N LEU A 270 -11.41 -0.02 -8.00
CA LEU A 270 -11.50 -0.18 -9.45
C LEU A 270 -10.33 0.51 -10.16
N ARG A 271 -10.01 1.76 -9.80
CA ARG A 271 -8.87 2.48 -10.39
C ARG A 271 -7.55 1.77 -10.12
N GLN A 272 -7.33 1.29 -8.89
CA GLN A 272 -6.13 0.56 -8.54
C GLN A 272 -6.04 -0.76 -9.32
N ALA A 273 -7.14 -1.51 -9.39
CA ALA A 273 -7.19 -2.78 -10.12
C ALA A 273 -6.84 -2.61 -11.60
N LEU A 274 -7.38 -1.56 -12.25
CA LEU A 274 -7.05 -1.23 -13.63
C LEU A 274 -5.58 -0.84 -13.79
N TYR A 275 -5.06 -0.01 -12.88
CA TYR A 275 -3.66 0.43 -12.90
C TYR A 275 -2.71 -0.75 -12.74
N ASP A 276 -2.91 -1.60 -11.74
CA ASP A 276 -2.06 -2.75 -11.47
C ASP A 276 -2.07 -3.76 -12.64
N THR A 277 -3.26 -4.03 -13.18
CA THR A 277 -3.40 -4.95 -14.31
C THR A 277 -2.67 -4.44 -15.55
N LEU A 278 -2.77 -3.14 -15.83
CA LEU A 278 -2.05 -2.50 -16.94
C LEU A 278 -0.55 -2.55 -16.72
N TRP A 279 -0.09 -2.12 -15.56
CA TRP A 279 1.33 -2.08 -15.23
C TRP A 279 1.96 -3.47 -15.29
N HIS A 280 1.34 -4.48 -14.67
CA HIS A 280 1.83 -5.85 -14.70
C HIS A 280 1.90 -6.42 -16.12
N SER A 281 0.88 -6.15 -16.94
CA SER A 281 0.86 -6.64 -18.32
C SER A 281 1.90 -5.96 -19.19
N GLU A 282 2.14 -4.66 -19.03
CA GLU A 282 3.17 -3.93 -19.76
C GLU A 282 4.57 -4.36 -19.35
N ALA A 283 4.76 -4.66 -18.07
CA ALA A 283 6.02 -5.16 -17.54
C ALA A 283 6.27 -6.65 -17.84
N GLY A 284 5.29 -7.37 -18.39
CA GLY A 284 5.36 -8.81 -18.59
C GLY A 284 5.43 -9.61 -17.29
N ILE A 285 4.92 -9.03 -16.19
CA ILE A 285 4.92 -9.65 -14.87
C ILE A 285 3.53 -10.22 -14.60
N PRO A 286 3.39 -11.51 -14.22
CA PRO A 286 2.10 -12.08 -13.84
C PRO A 286 1.48 -11.30 -12.67
N LEU A 287 0.15 -11.18 -12.65
CA LEU A 287 -0.56 -10.72 -11.46
C LEU A 287 -0.25 -11.65 -10.28
N ASN A 288 -0.09 -11.10 -9.09
CA ASN A 288 0.32 -11.84 -7.88
C ASN A 288 -0.61 -13.02 -7.55
N ASP A 289 -1.86 -12.96 -7.99
CA ASP A 289 -2.89 -13.99 -7.77
C ASP A 289 -3.16 -14.86 -9.01
N HIS A 290 -2.34 -14.74 -10.04
CA HIS A 290 -2.42 -15.47 -11.30
C HIS A 290 -3.75 -15.35 -12.06
N ARG A 291 -4.63 -14.40 -11.70
CA ARG A 291 -5.89 -14.16 -12.40
C ARG A 291 -5.66 -13.48 -13.75
N THR A 292 -6.53 -13.80 -14.68
CA THR A 292 -6.63 -13.10 -15.96
C THR A 292 -7.46 -11.81 -15.83
N PRO A 293 -7.29 -10.82 -16.73
CA PRO A 293 -8.13 -9.63 -16.72
C PRO A 293 -9.66 -9.90 -16.73
N PRO A 294 -10.18 -10.87 -17.50
CA PRO A 294 -11.60 -11.24 -17.39
C PRO A 294 -12.03 -11.72 -16.01
N GLN A 295 -11.20 -12.52 -15.32
CA GLN A 295 -11.49 -12.99 -13.96
C GLN A 295 -11.49 -11.84 -12.96
N TRP A 296 -10.66 -10.82 -13.17
CA TRP A 296 -10.66 -9.59 -12.40
C TRP A 296 -11.98 -8.82 -12.50
N VAL A 297 -12.55 -8.73 -13.72
CA VAL A 297 -13.86 -8.09 -13.92
C VAL A 297 -14.96 -8.88 -13.22
N ASP A 298 -14.93 -10.19 -13.28
CA ASP A 298 -15.90 -11.06 -12.60
C ASP A 298 -15.81 -10.88 -11.04
N ASP A 299 -14.60 -10.79 -10.50
CA ASP A 299 -14.38 -10.51 -9.06
C ASP A 299 -14.90 -9.13 -8.65
N LEU A 300 -14.61 -8.09 -9.44
CA LEU A 300 -15.13 -6.74 -9.19
C LEU A 300 -16.66 -6.72 -9.17
N ALA A 301 -17.32 -7.41 -10.11
CA ALA A 301 -18.76 -7.53 -10.15
C ALA A 301 -19.31 -8.19 -8.87
N ALA A 302 -18.67 -9.25 -8.38
CA ALA A 302 -19.04 -9.91 -7.15
C ALA A 302 -18.89 -8.98 -5.93
N ARG A 303 -17.82 -8.17 -5.87
CA ARG A 303 -17.60 -7.19 -4.78
C ARG A 303 -18.62 -6.06 -4.80
N PHE A 304 -18.95 -5.50 -5.97
CA PHE A 304 -20.02 -4.51 -6.11
C PHE A 304 -21.34 -5.05 -5.57
N SER A 305 -21.70 -6.27 -5.98
CA SER A 305 -22.94 -6.93 -5.52
C SER A 305 -22.95 -7.13 -4.00
N ALA A 306 -21.85 -7.62 -3.43
CA ALA A 306 -21.73 -7.91 -2.01
C ALA A 306 -21.79 -6.66 -1.13
N LEU A 307 -21.32 -5.51 -1.63
CA LEU A 307 -21.40 -4.23 -0.95
C LEU A 307 -22.70 -3.45 -1.27
N SER A 308 -23.61 -4.08 -2.02
CA SER A 308 -24.89 -3.47 -2.46
C SER A 308 -24.69 -2.17 -3.28
N ILE A 309 -23.63 -2.12 -4.06
CA ILE A 309 -23.32 -1.02 -4.97
C ILE A 309 -23.78 -1.40 -6.37
N ASP A 310 -24.56 -0.54 -7.00
CA ASP A 310 -24.95 -0.67 -8.41
C ASP A 310 -24.33 0.48 -9.24
N PRO A 311 -23.13 0.26 -9.79
CA PRO A 311 -22.48 1.29 -10.61
C PRO A 311 -23.14 1.50 -11.98
N GLU A 312 -24.19 0.73 -12.30
CA GLU A 312 -24.96 0.84 -13.53
C GLU A 312 -26.33 1.49 -13.33
N ALA A 313 -26.69 1.83 -12.07
CA ALA A 313 -27.98 2.45 -11.78
C ALA A 313 -28.14 3.80 -12.49
N PRO A 314 -29.34 4.09 -13.06
CA PRO A 314 -29.63 5.39 -13.64
C PRO A 314 -29.53 6.48 -12.55
N GLY A 315 -28.56 7.38 -12.67
CA GLY A 315 -28.33 8.46 -11.69
C GLY A 315 -27.03 8.36 -10.90
N ALA A 316 -26.29 7.24 -10.96
CA ALA A 316 -24.98 7.13 -10.35
C ALA A 316 -23.95 8.17 -10.89
N SER A 317 -24.19 8.70 -12.09
CA SER A 317 -23.39 9.76 -12.72
C SER A 317 -23.89 11.19 -12.42
N GLN A 318 -24.91 11.39 -11.60
CA GLN A 318 -25.53 12.68 -11.31
C GLN A 318 -25.55 13.05 -9.82
N LEU A 319 -24.60 12.54 -9.04
CA LEU A 319 -24.38 13.08 -7.71
C LEU A 319 -23.67 14.44 -7.83
N PRO A 320 -24.21 15.50 -7.19
CA PRO A 320 -23.75 16.87 -7.32
C PRO A 320 -22.34 17.11 -6.81
#